data_54365de428146a5f274c535d7e5bb923
#
_entry.id   54365de428146a5f274c535d7e5bb923
#
_cell.length_a   1.000
_cell.length_b   1.000
_cell.length_c   1.000
_cell.angle_alpha   90.00
_cell.angle_beta   90.00
_cell.angle_gamma   90.00
#
_symmetry.space_group_name_H-M   'P 1'
#
loop_
_entity.id
_entity.type
_entity.pdbx_description
1 polymer ?
#
loop_
_entity_poly.entity_id
_entity_poly.type
_entity_poly.pdbx_seq_one_letter_code
_entity_poly.pdbx_strand_id
1 'polypeptide(L)'
;MKIETLVAAVDQHDHSLAAKMNLRTDALIGNQCGRNSTETFELNGCRITYLNTAERGVGKNRNLLLDSSEADICILADDDMKFVDDCPRIAARAFEECPDADVLVFNLIEKRPVRYINKKITRVRRGNYARYGAARIALKRNAVMAAGIRFSLLFGGGAMYGSGEDTLFLQDCLSHGLKIYAVPY
;
A
#
# COMPACT_ATOMS: atom_id res chain seq x y z
N MET A 1 8.18 -2.65 -16.01
CA MET A 1 7.77 -2.09 -14.70
C MET A 1 7.03 -3.18 -13.95
N LYS A 2 7.64 -3.71 -12.89
CA LYS A 2 7.06 -4.74 -12.03
C LYS A 2 6.17 -4.07 -10.98
N ILE A 3 4.91 -4.49 -10.89
CA ILE A 3 3.92 -3.98 -9.91
C ILE A 3 3.62 -5.11 -8.93
N GLU A 4 3.63 -4.81 -7.63
CA GLU A 4 3.34 -5.76 -6.56
C GLU A 4 2.39 -5.14 -5.54
N THR A 5 1.40 -5.90 -5.08
CA THR A 5 0.49 -5.46 -4.02
C THR A 5 1.04 -5.88 -2.67
N LEU A 6 1.15 -4.93 -1.74
CA LEU A 6 1.62 -5.13 -0.37
C LEU A 6 0.41 -5.07 0.58
N VAL A 7 -0.03 -6.22 1.08
CA VAL A 7 -1.23 -6.36 1.90
C VAL A 7 -0.87 -6.47 3.37
N ALA A 8 -1.33 -5.52 4.19
CA ALA A 8 -1.26 -5.64 5.64
C ALA A 8 -2.47 -6.43 6.15
N ALA A 9 -2.23 -7.61 6.73
CA ALA A 9 -3.26 -8.53 7.19
C ALA A 9 -3.03 -8.99 8.62
N VAL A 10 -4.12 -9.42 9.28
CA VAL A 10 -4.12 -9.92 10.65
C VAL A 10 -4.87 -11.25 10.72
N ASP A 11 -4.27 -12.24 11.42
CA ASP A 11 -4.89 -13.52 11.79
C ASP A 11 -5.57 -14.27 10.63
N GLN A 12 -4.95 -14.24 9.44
CA GLN A 12 -5.41 -15.06 8.33
C GLN A 12 -4.99 -16.52 8.57
N HIS A 13 -5.96 -17.41 8.56
CA HIS A 13 -5.76 -18.84 8.85
C HIS A 13 -5.61 -19.70 7.60
N ASP A 14 -5.98 -19.16 6.44
CA ASP A 14 -5.92 -19.81 5.13
C ASP A 14 -5.51 -18.83 4.02
N HIS A 15 -5.40 -19.32 2.81
CA HIS A 15 -5.01 -18.52 1.64
C HIS A 15 -6.19 -17.85 0.90
N SER A 16 -7.40 -17.89 1.46
CA SER A 16 -8.61 -17.38 0.79
C SER A 16 -8.61 -15.86 0.61
N LEU A 17 -7.83 -15.12 1.43
CA LEU A 17 -7.75 -13.66 1.37
C LEU A 17 -7.35 -13.16 -0.02
N ALA A 18 -6.35 -13.77 -0.66
CA ALA A 18 -5.89 -13.35 -1.99
C ALA A 18 -7.00 -13.39 -3.05
N ALA A 19 -7.84 -14.44 -3.01
CA ALA A 19 -9.00 -14.57 -3.89
C ALA A 19 -10.13 -13.59 -3.52
N LYS A 20 -10.41 -13.41 -2.23
CA LYS A 20 -11.42 -12.46 -1.72
C LYS A 20 -11.09 -11.03 -2.12
N MET A 21 -9.82 -10.65 -2.03
CA MET A 21 -9.30 -9.33 -2.45
C MET A 21 -9.24 -9.17 -3.96
N ASN A 22 -9.44 -10.25 -4.74
CA ASN A 22 -9.29 -10.24 -6.20
C ASN A 22 -7.92 -9.70 -6.64
N LEU A 23 -6.84 -10.22 -6.05
CA LEU A 23 -5.48 -9.79 -6.39
C LEU A 23 -5.17 -10.10 -7.87
N ARG A 24 -4.61 -9.11 -8.58
CA ARG A 24 -4.31 -9.14 -10.02
C ARG A 24 -2.86 -8.78 -10.33
N THR A 25 -2.03 -8.71 -9.30
CA THR A 25 -0.57 -8.55 -9.39
C THR A 25 0.08 -9.64 -8.56
N ASP A 26 1.39 -9.84 -8.70
CA ASP A 26 2.16 -10.46 -7.63
C ASP A 26 1.85 -9.74 -6.31
N ALA A 27 1.86 -10.44 -5.19
CA ALA A 27 1.54 -9.84 -3.90
C ALA A 27 2.37 -10.43 -2.76
N LEU A 28 2.73 -9.55 -1.82
CA LEU A 28 3.21 -9.92 -0.50
C LEU A 28 2.11 -9.64 0.52
N ILE A 29 1.71 -10.65 1.28
CA ILE A 29 0.71 -10.55 2.34
C ILE A 29 1.43 -10.71 3.67
N GLY A 30 1.62 -9.60 4.38
CA GLY A 30 2.17 -9.59 5.72
C GLY A 30 1.10 -9.98 6.72
N ASN A 31 1.08 -11.24 7.13
CA ASN A 31 0.06 -11.79 8.01
C ASN A 31 0.56 -11.83 9.46
N GLN A 32 0.02 -10.99 10.31
CA GLN A 32 0.33 -10.90 11.73
C GLN A 32 -0.46 -11.98 12.50
N CYS A 33 0.08 -13.20 12.62
CA CYS A 33 -0.67 -14.38 13.10
C CYS A 33 0.02 -15.15 14.25
N GLY A 34 1.02 -14.56 14.92
CA GLY A 34 1.68 -15.16 16.07
C GLY A 34 2.70 -16.27 15.74
N ARG A 35 3.02 -16.51 14.46
CA ARG A 35 4.06 -17.46 14.00
C ARG A 35 4.91 -16.81 12.91
N ASN A 36 6.12 -17.32 12.71
CA ASN A 36 7.00 -16.89 11.62
C ASN A 36 7.10 -18.01 10.59
N SER A 37 6.65 -17.77 9.37
CA SER A 37 6.81 -18.65 8.22
C SER A 37 6.61 -17.89 6.92
N THR A 38 7.09 -18.46 5.82
CA THR A 38 6.85 -17.92 4.47
C THR A 38 6.20 -19.01 3.63
N GLU A 39 5.11 -18.68 2.97
CA GLU A 39 4.33 -19.59 2.13
C GLU A 39 4.06 -18.91 0.79
N THR A 40 4.32 -19.60 -0.33
CA THR A 40 4.15 -19.03 -1.67
C THR A 40 3.33 -19.99 -2.53
N PHE A 41 2.40 -19.43 -3.30
CA PHE A 41 1.58 -20.15 -4.27
C PHE A 41 1.21 -19.25 -5.45
N GLU A 42 0.62 -19.82 -6.48
CA GLU A 42 0.08 -19.09 -7.64
C GLU A 42 -1.44 -18.95 -7.56
N LEU A 43 -1.92 -17.75 -7.89
CA LEU A 43 -3.35 -17.45 -8.05
C LEU A 43 -3.54 -16.56 -9.29
N ASN A 44 -4.33 -17.04 -10.26
CA ASN A 44 -4.64 -16.30 -11.51
C ASN A 44 -3.37 -15.83 -12.27
N GLY A 45 -2.30 -16.64 -12.25
CA GLY A 45 -1.03 -16.30 -12.89
C GLY A 45 -0.18 -15.28 -12.14
N CYS A 46 -0.56 -14.93 -10.91
CA CYS A 46 0.19 -14.05 -10.01
C CYS A 46 0.82 -14.86 -8.88
N ARG A 47 2.04 -14.52 -8.50
CA ARG A 47 2.74 -15.11 -7.34
C ARG A 47 2.26 -14.41 -6.06
N ILE A 48 1.71 -15.18 -5.15
CA ILE A 48 1.23 -14.71 -3.85
C ILE A 48 2.14 -15.28 -2.77
N THR A 49 2.76 -14.42 -1.97
CA THR A 49 3.63 -14.81 -0.87
C THR A 49 3.07 -14.29 0.46
N TYR A 50 2.76 -15.19 1.38
CA TYR A 50 2.44 -14.86 2.77
C TYR A 50 3.72 -14.78 3.58
N LEU A 51 3.96 -13.65 4.20
CA LEU A 51 4.97 -13.42 5.21
C LEU A 51 4.28 -13.44 6.57
N ASN A 52 4.14 -14.64 7.14
CA ASN A 52 3.58 -14.80 8.48
C ASN A 52 4.58 -14.26 9.51
N THR A 53 4.11 -13.46 10.45
CA THR A 53 4.95 -12.88 11.51
C THR A 53 4.28 -12.95 12.88
N ALA A 54 5.09 -13.19 13.90
CA ALA A 54 4.66 -13.10 15.29
C ALA A 54 4.54 -11.64 15.79
N GLU A 55 5.17 -10.70 15.10
CA GLU A 55 5.13 -9.29 15.46
C GLU A 55 3.77 -8.66 15.13
N ARG A 56 3.35 -7.73 15.99
CA ARG A 56 2.12 -6.95 15.82
C ARG A 56 2.44 -5.48 15.58
N GLY A 57 1.56 -4.82 14.81
CA GLY A 57 1.64 -3.41 14.46
C GLY A 57 1.69 -3.17 12.95
N VAL A 58 0.72 -2.41 12.42
CA VAL A 58 0.58 -2.15 10.98
C VAL A 58 1.82 -1.46 10.38
N GLY A 59 2.46 -0.55 11.12
CA GLY A 59 3.70 0.10 10.69
C GLY A 59 4.86 -0.90 10.52
N LYS A 60 5.02 -1.83 11.47
CA LYS A 60 6.02 -2.92 11.35
C LYS A 60 5.73 -3.80 10.14
N ASN A 61 4.46 -4.18 9.96
CA ASN A 61 4.02 -5.02 8.87
C ASN A 61 4.30 -4.36 7.51
N ARG A 62 3.88 -3.11 7.31
CA ARG A 62 4.13 -2.37 6.05
C ARG A 62 5.63 -2.17 5.78
N ASN A 63 6.44 -1.96 6.82
CA ASN A 63 7.89 -1.88 6.67
C ASN A 63 8.50 -3.22 6.25
N LEU A 64 8.07 -4.34 6.85
CA LEU A 64 8.48 -5.69 6.44
C LEU A 64 8.15 -5.94 4.96
N LEU A 65 6.94 -5.58 4.52
CA LEU A 65 6.51 -5.73 3.13
C LEU A 65 7.35 -4.89 2.17
N LEU A 66 7.62 -3.62 2.50
CA LEU A 66 8.49 -2.75 1.71
C LEU A 66 9.92 -3.28 1.61
N ASP A 67 10.47 -3.84 2.69
CA ASP A 67 11.80 -4.41 2.70
C ASP A 67 11.88 -5.70 1.86
N SER A 68 10.83 -6.53 1.91
CA SER A 68 10.75 -7.81 1.21
C SER A 68 10.39 -7.70 -0.27
N SER A 69 9.81 -6.60 -0.72
CA SER A 69 9.43 -6.39 -2.12
C SER A 69 10.65 -6.08 -2.98
N GLU A 70 10.63 -6.57 -4.23
CA GLU A 70 11.60 -6.24 -5.29
C GLU A 70 10.92 -5.56 -6.49
N ALA A 71 9.69 -5.06 -6.30
CA ALA A 71 8.94 -4.42 -7.36
C ALA A 71 9.38 -2.96 -7.59
N ASP A 72 9.14 -2.47 -8.81
CA ASP A 72 9.33 -1.05 -9.14
C ASP A 72 8.24 -0.19 -8.46
N ILE A 73 7.00 -0.70 -8.49
CA ILE A 73 5.81 -0.07 -7.93
C ILE A 73 5.18 -0.98 -6.89
N CYS A 74 4.94 -0.45 -5.70
CA CYS A 74 4.20 -1.11 -4.63
C CYS A 74 2.84 -0.45 -4.44
N ILE A 75 1.76 -1.25 -4.45
CA ILE A 75 0.40 -0.82 -4.11
C ILE A 75 0.12 -1.25 -2.67
N LEU A 76 -0.14 -0.30 -1.79
CA LEU A 76 -0.48 -0.61 -0.39
C LEU A 76 -1.96 -0.98 -0.27
N ALA A 77 -2.24 -2.02 0.51
CA ALA A 77 -3.60 -2.50 0.76
C ALA A 77 -3.79 -2.98 2.19
N ASP A 78 -5.02 -2.85 2.67
CA ASP A 78 -5.49 -3.50 3.89
C ASP A 78 -6.31 -4.74 3.52
N ASP A 79 -6.48 -5.70 4.42
CA ASP A 79 -7.07 -7.02 4.16
C ASP A 79 -8.61 -7.00 3.97
N ASP A 80 -9.25 -5.86 4.15
CA ASP A 80 -10.67 -5.63 3.88
C ASP A 80 -10.96 -5.03 2.50
N MET A 81 -9.94 -4.86 1.65
CA MET A 81 -10.08 -4.27 0.31
C MET A 81 -10.37 -5.33 -0.76
N LYS A 82 -11.01 -4.89 -1.85
CA LYS A 82 -11.18 -5.68 -3.07
C LYS A 82 -10.77 -4.87 -4.29
N PHE A 83 -9.87 -5.43 -5.11
CA PHE A 83 -9.39 -4.80 -6.31
C PHE A 83 -10.32 -5.00 -7.51
N VAL A 84 -10.35 -4.01 -8.41
CA VAL A 84 -10.94 -4.16 -9.74
C VAL A 84 -10.01 -4.96 -10.64
N ASP A 85 -10.56 -5.65 -11.65
CA ASP A 85 -9.76 -6.52 -12.52
C ASP A 85 -8.63 -5.78 -13.25
N ASP A 86 -8.87 -4.52 -13.63
CA ASP A 86 -7.93 -3.67 -14.35
C ASP A 86 -6.92 -2.94 -13.44
N CYS A 87 -6.86 -3.24 -12.15
CA CYS A 87 -6.00 -2.53 -11.19
C CYS A 87 -4.54 -2.38 -11.67
N PRO A 88 -3.86 -3.42 -12.20
CA PRO A 88 -2.47 -3.27 -12.64
C PRO A 88 -2.33 -2.28 -13.79
N ARG A 89 -3.27 -2.32 -14.76
CA ARG A 89 -3.28 -1.40 -15.90
C ARG A 89 -3.56 0.04 -15.48
N ILE A 90 -4.49 0.22 -14.55
CA ILE A 90 -4.81 1.54 -13.99
C ILE A 90 -3.59 2.13 -13.27
N ALA A 91 -2.91 1.33 -12.45
CA ALA A 91 -1.71 1.77 -11.73
C ALA A 91 -0.57 2.13 -12.71
N ALA A 92 -0.29 1.29 -13.69
CA ALA A 92 0.73 1.56 -14.70
C ALA A 92 0.46 2.87 -15.46
N ARG A 93 -0.76 3.03 -15.98
CA ARG A 93 -1.18 4.22 -16.69
C ARG A 93 -1.08 5.49 -15.83
N ALA A 94 -1.46 5.42 -14.56
CA ALA A 94 -1.38 6.56 -13.66
C ALA A 94 0.06 7.05 -13.46
N PHE A 95 1.04 6.14 -13.38
CA PHE A 95 2.47 6.50 -13.34
C PHE A 95 2.99 7.01 -14.69
N GLU A 96 2.46 6.55 -15.81
CA GLU A 96 2.78 7.09 -17.14
C GLU A 96 2.27 8.52 -17.31
N GLU A 97 1.06 8.82 -16.82
CA GLU A 97 0.47 10.17 -16.83
C GLU A 97 1.15 11.12 -15.82
N CYS A 98 1.80 10.58 -14.79
CA CYS A 98 2.54 11.33 -13.77
C CYS A 98 4.00 10.83 -13.68
N PRO A 99 4.83 11.01 -14.73
CA PRO A 99 6.16 10.38 -14.79
C PRO A 99 7.12 10.83 -13.71
N ASP A 100 6.93 12.03 -13.17
CA ASP A 100 7.70 12.60 -12.07
C ASP A 100 7.15 12.27 -10.68
N ALA A 101 6.03 11.52 -10.59
CA ALA A 101 5.48 11.10 -9.31
C ALA A 101 6.34 10.00 -8.67
N ASP A 102 6.62 10.12 -7.39
CA ASP A 102 7.20 9.08 -6.55
C ASP A 102 6.10 8.29 -5.81
N VAL A 103 5.00 8.98 -5.50
CA VAL A 103 3.83 8.42 -4.81
C VAL A 103 2.55 8.90 -5.49
N LEU A 104 1.63 7.97 -5.72
CA LEU A 104 0.28 8.25 -6.22
C LEU A 104 -0.77 7.91 -5.16
N VAL A 105 -1.82 8.73 -5.09
CA VAL A 105 -2.97 8.51 -4.22
C VAL A 105 -4.22 8.34 -5.07
N PHE A 106 -4.80 7.15 -5.03
CA PHE A 106 -5.97 6.74 -5.80
C PHE A 106 -7.28 7.05 -5.08
N ASN A 107 -8.41 6.89 -5.75
CA ASN A 107 -9.71 6.83 -5.13
C ASN A 107 -10.02 5.41 -4.63
N LEU A 108 -10.90 5.32 -3.63
CA LEU A 108 -11.55 4.07 -3.26
C LEU A 108 -12.98 4.08 -3.79
N ILE A 109 -13.44 2.94 -4.30
CA ILE A 109 -14.82 2.74 -4.70
C ILE A 109 -15.61 2.34 -3.45
N GLU A 110 -16.30 3.29 -2.85
CA GLU A 110 -17.08 3.08 -1.63
C GLU A 110 -18.58 3.18 -1.93
N LYS A 111 -19.40 2.33 -1.29
CA LYS A 111 -20.86 2.41 -1.42
C LYS A 111 -21.43 3.77 -0.99
N ARG A 112 -20.81 4.38 0.02
CA ARG A 112 -21.09 5.74 0.49
C ARG A 112 -19.74 6.44 0.64
N PRO A 113 -19.38 7.36 -0.27
CA PRO A 113 -18.10 8.05 -0.20
C PRO A 113 -18.03 8.90 1.08
N VAL A 114 -17.19 8.50 2.01
CA VAL A 114 -16.87 9.26 3.23
C VAL A 114 -15.52 9.97 3.11
N ARG A 115 -14.70 9.57 2.13
CA ARG A 115 -13.37 10.11 1.89
C ARG A 115 -13.38 11.08 0.71
N TYR A 116 -12.39 11.96 0.70
CA TYR A 116 -12.21 12.91 -0.39
C TYR A 116 -11.98 12.18 -1.72
N ILE A 117 -12.77 12.53 -2.75
CA ILE A 117 -12.68 11.98 -4.11
C ILE A 117 -11.84 12.92 -4.97
N ASN A 118 -10.78 12.38 -5.57
CA ASN A 118 -9.96 13.08 -6.55
C ASN A 118 -10.71 13.13 -7.89
N LYS A 119 -10.98 14.34 -8.40
CA LYS A 119 -11.67 14.54 -9.69
C LYS A 119 -10.73 14.83 -10.85
N LYS A 120 -9.47 15.14 -10.55
CA LYS A 120 -8.40 15.45 -11.52
C LYS A 120 -7.04 15.15 -10.89
N ILE A 121 -6.02 15.02 -11.72
CA ILE A 121 -4.64 14.93 -11.25
C ILE A 121 -4.29 16.21 -10.50
N THR A 122 -3.87 16.04 -9.24
CA THR A 122 -3.58 17.18 -8.36
C THR A 122 -2.31 16.89 -7.55
N ARG A 123 -1.38 17.84 -7.54
CA ARG A 123 -0.20 17.76 -6.68
C ARG A 123 -0.59 17.76 -5.21
N VAL A 124 -0.17 16.75 -4.47
CA VAL A 124 -0.30 16.71 -3.01
C VAL A 124 0.83 17.53 -2.39
N ARG A 125 0.47 18.36 -1.41
CA ARG A 125 1.37 19.29 -0.71
C ARG A 125 1.05 19.31 0.78
N ARG A 126 1.87 20.01 1.57
CA ARG A 126 1.68 20.16 3.03
C ARG A 126 0.28 20.64 3.46
N GLY A 127 -0.45 21.36 2.61
CA GLY A 127 -1.80 21.86 2.92
C GLY A 127 -2.93 20.85 2.67
N ASN A 128 -2.67 19.68 2.07
CA ASN A 128 -3.75 18.76 1.69
C ASN A 128 -3.45 17.27 1.87
N TYR A 129 -2.25 16.87 2.32
CA TYR A 129 -1.86 15.46 2.43
C TYR A 129 -2.65 14.68 3.50
N ALA A 130 -3.04 15.33 4.59
CA ALA A 130 -3.69 14.68 5.74
C ALA A 130 -5.10 14.12 5.45
N ARG A 131 -5.63 14.34 4.24
CA ARG A 131 -6.92 13.79 3.79
C ARG A 131 -6.80 12.38 3.18
N TYR A 132 -5.61 11.83 3.06
CA TYR A 132 -5.36 10.56 2.39
C TYR A 132 -4.85 9.51 3.37
N GLY A 133 -5.32 8.25 3.18
CA GLY A 133 -4.90 7.09 3.97
C GLY A 133 -4.05 6.12 3.15
N ALA A 134 -3.36 5.19 3.83
CA ALA A 134 -2.44 4.24 3.21
C ALA A 134 -3.07 3.33 2.17
N ALA A 135 -4.30 2.87 2.38
CA ALA A 135 -5.05 2.01 1.45
C ALA A 135 -5.31 2.64 0.06
N ARG A 136 -4.87 3.87 -0.16
CA ARG A 136 -4.99 4.61 -1.43
C ARG A 136 -3.65 4.81 -2.14
N ILE A 137 -2.56 4.32 -1.56
CA ILE A 137 -1.20 4.66 -1.98
C ILE A 137 -0.65 3.59 -2.93
N ALA A 138 -0.12 4.04 -4.07
CA ALA A 138 0.90 3.32 -4.81
C ALA A 138 2.18 4.16 -4.87
N LEU A 139 3.34 3.53 -4.80
CA LEU A 139 4.62 4.22 -4.67
C LEU A 139 5.72 3.58 -5.53
N LYS A 140 6.66 4.39 -5.99
CA LYS A 140 7.94 3.91 -6.52
C LYS A 140 8.80 3.46 -5.35
N ARG A 141 8.95 2.15 -5.18
CA ARG A 141 9.67 1.57 -4.03
C ARG A 141 11.06 2.16 -3.86
N ASN A 142 11.84 2.21 -4.95
CA ASN A 142 13.22 2.68 -4.88
C ASN A 142 13.33 4.15 -4.41
N ALA A 143 12.38 5.02 -4.78
CA ALA A 143 12.37 6.41 -4.33
C ALA A 143 12.15 6.52 -2.81
N VAL A 144 11.18 5.76 -2.28
CA VAL A 144 10.87 5.73 -0.85
C VAL A 144 12.01 5.12 -0.04
N MET A 145 12.58 4.00 -0.51
CA MET A 145 13.69 3.31 0.16
C MET A 145 14.96 4.15 0.16
N ALA A 146 15.31 4.78 -0.96
CA ALA A 146 16.48 5.66 -1.07
C ALA A 146 16.39 6.91 -0.17
N ALA A 147 15.17 7.41 0.05
CA ALA A 147 14.91 8.50 0.99
C ALA A 147 14.91 8.06 2.47
N GLY A 148 15.07 6.77 2.76
CA GLY A 148 15.05 6.23 4.13
C GLY A 148 13.69 6.30 4.83
N ILE A 149 12.60 6.49 4.07
CA ILE A 149 11.26 6.68 4.62
C ILE A 149 10.66 5.34 5.07
N ARG A 150 10.07 5.35 6.27
CA ARG A 150 9.45 4.20 6.90
C ARG A 150 8.11 4.57 7.55
N PHE A 151 7.22 3.60 7.68
CA PHE A 151 6.04 3.77 8.52
C PHE A 151 6.43 3.86 10.00
N SER A 152 5.77 4.74 10.73
CA SER A 152 5.99 4.91 12.17
C SER A 152 5.63 3.62 12.92
N LEU A 153 6.44 3.26 13.91
CA LEU A 153 6.18 2.13 14.81
C LEU A 153 5.34 2.54 16.03
N LEU A 154 5.16 3.84 16.25
CA LEU A 154 4.40 4.37 17.38
C LEU A 154 2.92 4.60 17.04
N PHE A 155 2.59 4.69 15.73
CA PHE A 155 1.25 5.01 15.25
C PHE A 155 0.68 3.87 14.39
N GLY A 156 -0.66 3.77 14.34
CA GLY A 156 -1.39 2.80 13.56
C GLY A 156 -1.93 1.62 14.37
N GLY A 157 -2.70 0.76 13.72
CA GLY A 157 -3.31 -0.41 14.34
C GLY A 157 -2.27 -1.32 15.01
N GLY A 158 -2.48 -1.64 16.29
CA GLY A 158 -1.56 -2.46 17.09
C GLY A 158 -0.34 -1.73 17.65
N ALA A 159 -0.24 -0.39 17.48
CA ALA A 159 0.79 0.45 18.06
C ALA A 159 0.27 1.25 19.28
N MET A 160 1.17 2.04 19.91
CA MET A 160 0.81 2.87 21.07
C MET A 160 -0.32 3.86 20.75
N TYR A 161 -0.29 4.48 19.56
CA TYR A 161 -1.32 5.40 19.08
C TYR A 161 -2.06 4.73 17.91
N GLY A 162 -3.35 4.51 18.05
CA GLY A 162 -4.17 3.65 17.17
C GLY A 162 -4.36 4.11 15.72
N SER A 163 -3.84 5.28 15.32
CA SER A 163 -3.96 5.79 13.95
C SER A 163 -2.92 6.89 13.66
N GLY A 164 -2.71 7.24 12.37
CA GLY A 164 -1.89 8.36 11.93
C GLY A 164 -0.59 7.97 11.22
N GLU A 165 -0.26 6.70 11.13
CA GLU A 165 0.95 6.20 10.46
C GLU A 165 1.00 6.55 8.97
N ASP A 166 -0.14 6.54 8.30
CA ASP A 166 -0.30 6.91 6.90
C ASP A 166 -0.11 8.41 6.66
N THR A 167 -0.67 9.23 7.54
CA THR A 167 -0.50 10.68 7.51
C THR A 167 0.96 11.06 7.72
N LEU A 168 1.63 10.44 8.70
CA LEU A 168 3.05 10.64 8.96
C LEU A 168 3.90 10.18 7.77
N PHE A 169 3.60 9.02 7.19
CA PHE A 169 4.30 8.52 6.01
C PHE A 169 4.25 9.51 4.83
N LEU A 170 3.06 10.05 4.52
CA LEU A 170 2.92 11.07 3.46
C LEU A 170 3.64 12.37 3.82
N GLN A 171 3.62 12.78 5.08
CA GLN A 171 4.36 13.94 5.57
C GLN A 171 5.86 13.77 5.38
N ASP A 172 6.39 12.59 5.72
CA ASP A 172 7.80 12.26 5.57
C ASP A 172 8.21 12.23 4.09
N CYS A 173 7.39 11.65 3.22
CA CYS A 173 7.58 11.71 1.78
C CYS A 173 7.73 13.17 1.28
N LEU A 174 6.81 14.05 1.68
CA LEU A 174 6.86 15.47 1.31
C LEU A 174 8.09 16.19 1.90
N SER A 175 8.49 15.85 3.12
CA SER A 175 9.61 16.47 3.82
C SER A 175 10.97 16.10 3.21
N HIS A 176 11.06 14.90 2.63
CA HIS A 176 12.21 14.41 1.88
C HIS A 176 12.16 14.76 0.38
N GLY A 177 11.23 15.62 -0.04
CA GLY A 177 11.16 16.13 -1.41
C GLY A 177 10.49 15.18 -2.42
N LEU A 178 9.93 14.05 -1.99
CA LEU A 178 9.21 13.16 -2.89
C LEU A 178 7.95 13.82 -3.46
N LYS A 179 7.67 13.48 -4.70
CA LYS A 179 6.56 14.04 -5.44
C LYS A 179 5.34 13.15 -5.32
N ILE A 180 4.29 13.67 -4.70
CA ILE A 180 3.02 12.99 -4.49
C ILE A 180 1.95 13.62 -5.38
N TYR A 181 1.19 12.79 -6.11
CA TYR A 181 0.02 13.23 -6.85
C TYR A 181 -1.21 12.41 -6.46
N ALA A 182 -2.35 13.07 -6.35
CA ALA A 182 -3.65 12.44 -6.26
C ALA A 182 -4.23 12.32 -7.67
N VAL A 183 -4.74 11.12 -8.02
CA VAL A 183 -5.23 10.77 -9.36
C VAL A 183 -6.71 10.41 -9.32
N PRO A 184 -7.48 10.64 -10.41
CA PRO A 184 -8.93 10.44 -10.44
C PRO A 184 -9.37 8.99 -10.72
N TYR A 185 -8.50 8.01 -10.46
CA TYR A 185 -8.72 6.59 -10.70
C TYR A 185 -9.11 5.88 -9.41
#